data_18b4c98633de9828f492d50bf9eb4bb3
#
_entry.id   18b4c98633de9828f492d50bf9eb4bb3
#
_cell.length_a   1.000
_cell.length_b   1.000
_cell.length_c   1.000
_cell.angle_alpha   90.00
_cell.angle_beta   90.00
_cell.angle_gamma   90.00
#
_symmetry.space_group_name_H-M   'P 1'
#
loop_
_entity.id
_entity.type
_entity.pdbx_description
1 polymer ?
#
loop_
_entity_poly.entity_id
_entity_poly.type
_entity_poly.pdbx_seq_one_letter_code
_entity_poly.pdbx_strand_id
1 'polypeptide(L)' 'MIDYDPDTKRLTVYFMDGNLFEYEGVPEDVVEEFINADSKGKFFNAHIKPRYS' A
#
# COMPACT_ATOMS: atom_id res chain seq x y z
N MET A 1 -2.95 9.34 0.90
CA MET A 1 -1.49 9.51 0.80
C MET A 1 -0.78 8.18 0.95
N ILE A 2 0.22 7.95 0.14
CA ILE A 2 1.00 6.73 0.16
C ILE A 2 2.45 7.10 0.48
N ASP A 3 3.02 6.42 1.45
CA ASP A 3 4.42 6.58 1.82
C ASP A 3 5.09 5.22 1.85
N TYR A 4 6.31 5.14 1.34
CA TYR A 4 7.02 3.87 1.26
C TYR A 4 8.49 4.06 1.61
N ASP A 5 8.98 3.20 2.51
CA ASP A 5 10.38 3.16 2.87
C ASP A 5 11.02 1.94 2.23
N PRO A 6 11.86 2.13 1.19
CA PRO A 6 12.47 1.00 0.49
C PRO A 6 13.50 0.24 1.33
N ASP A 7 14.05 0.86 2.35
CA ASP A 7 15.04 0.19 3.20
C ASP A 7 14.39 -0.85 4.11
N THR A 8 13.23 -0.53 4.67
CA THR A 8 12.49 -1.44 5.55
C THR A 8 11.38 -2.17 4.83
N LYS A 9 11.06 -1.73 3.60
CA LYS A 9 9.92 -2.21 2.81
C LYS A 9 8.59 -1.98 3.52
N ARG A 10 8.51 -0.88 4.27
CA ARG A 10 7.30 -0.50 4.98
C ARG A 10 6.45 0.39 4.09
N LEU A 11 5.22 -0.02 3.85
CA LEU A 11 4.23 0.77 3.12
C LEU A 11 3.23 1.35 4.10
N THR A 12 3.04 2.66 4.04
CA THR A 12 2.04 3.35 4.83
C THR A 12 0.99 3.95 3.89
N VAL A 13 -0.26 3.63 4.12
CA VAL A 13 -1.37 4.11 3.31
C VAL A 13 -2.34 4.88 4.20
N TYR A 14 -2.60 6.12 3.81
CA TYR A 14 -3.49 7.00 4.55
C TYR A 14 -4.68 7.35 3.66
N PHE A 15 -5.86 6.86 4.02
CA PHE A 15 -7.08 7.12 3.27
C PHE A 15 -7.80 8.36 3.77
N MET A 16 -8.63 8.93 2.89
CA MET A 16 -9.34 10.18 3.18
C MET A 16 -10.37 10.03 4.30
N ASP A 17 -10.81 8.82 4.57
CA ASP A 17 -11.75 8.55 5.67
C ASP A 17 -11.07 8.51 7.05
N GLY A 18 -9.75 8.75 7.09
CA GLY A 18 -8.99 8.77 8.33
C GLY A 18 -8.36 7.44 8.71
N ASN A 19 -8.55 6.40 7.92
CA ASN A 19 -7.92 5.10 8.20
C ASN A 19 -6.46 5.10 7.77
N LEU A 20 -5.61 4.60 8.66
CA LEU A 20 -4.18 4.47 8.43
C LEU A 20 -3.81 2.99 8.45
N PHE A 21 -3.08 2.56 7.43
CA PHE A 21 -2.60 1.19 7.33
C PHE A 21 -1.09 1.18 7.14
N GLU A 22 -0.41 0.30 7.89
CA GLU A 22 1.03 0.12 7.77
C GLU A 22 1.33 -1.35 7.57
N TYR A 23 2.10 -1.66 6.53
CA TYR A 23 2.48 -3.04 6.22
C TYR A 23 3.98 -3.12 5.98
N GLU A 24 4.60 -4.20 6.46
CA GLU A 24 6.03 -4.44 6.26
C GLU A 24 6.24 -5.55 5.24
N GLY A 25 7.40 -5.54 4.60
CA GLY A 25 7.76 -6.56 3.63
C GLY A 25 7.08 -6.42 2.28
N VAL A 26 6.58 -5.22 1.96
CA VAL A 26 5.93 -4.97 0.67
C VAL A 26 7.01 -4.67 -0.38
N PRO A 27 7.10 -5.48 -1.46
CA PRO A 27 8.09 -5.21 -2.51
C PRO A 27 7.82 -3.90 -3.24
N GLU A 28 8.88 -3.30 -3.74
CA GLU A 28 8.79 -2.02 -4.45
C GLU A 28 7.92 -2.11 -5.69
N ASP A 29 7.97 -3.23 -6.42
CA ASP A 29 7.15 -3.41 -7.62
C ASP A 29 5.65 -3.43 -7.31
N VAL A 30 5.27 -3.97 -6.16
CA VAL A 30 3.87 -3.95 -5.71
C VAL A 30 3.45 -2.52 -5.38
N VAL A 31 4.32 -1.76 -4.74
CA VAL A 31 4.04 -0.35 -4.42
C VAL A 31 3.88 0.47 -5.70
N GLU A 32 4.71 0.22 -6.69
CA GLU A 32 4.63 0.91 -7.97
C GLU A 32 3.31 0.61 -8.68
N GLU A 33 2.88 -0.66 -8.69
CA GLU A 33 1.59 -1.03 -9.26
C GLU A 33 0.44 -0.35 -8.52
N PHE A 34 0.54 -0.26 -7.20
CA PHE A 34 -0.47 0.40 -6.38
C PHE A 34 -0.59 1.88 -6.73
N ILE A 35 0.54 2.57 -6.84
CA ILE A 35 0.55 3.99 -7.18
C ILE A 35 -0.05 4.24 -8.56
N ASN A 36 0.18 3.33 -9.50
CA ASN A 36 -0.31 3.45 -10.88
C ASN A 36 -1.70 2.87 -11.09
N ALA A 37 -2.31 2.29 -10.07
CA ALA A 37 -3.63 1.67 -10.20
C ALA A 37 -4.72 2.71 -10.49
N ASP A 38 -5.66 2.37 -11.35
CA ASP A 38 -6.79 3.24 -11.66
C ASP A 38 -7.66 3.46 -10.44
N SER A 39 -7.87 2.41 -9.66
CA SER A 39 -8.59 2.49 -8.40
C SER A 39 -7.69 1.99 -7.29
N LYS A 40 -7.16 2.90 -6.49
CA LYS A 40 -6.25 2.55 -5.40
C LYS A 40 -6.94 1.75 -4.31
N GLY A 41 -8.20 2.07 -4.02
CA GLY A 41 -8.97 1.34 -3.04
C GLY A 41 -9.20 -0.11 -3.45
N LYS A 42 -9.53 -0.36 -4.71
CA LYS A 42 -9.73 -1.72 -5.20
C LYS A 42 -8.43 -2.50 -5.20
N PHE A 43 -7.34 -1.88 -5.65
CA PHE A 43 -6.03 -2.53 -5.65
C PHE A 43 -5.62 -2.90 -4.22
N PHE A 44 -5.78 -1.97 -3.30
CA PHE A 44 -5.44 -2.18 -1.90
C PHE A 44 -6.20 -3.37 -1.32
N ASN A 45 -7.52 -3.41 -1.51
CA ASN A 45 -8.35 -4.48 -0.96
C ASN A 45 -8.09 -5.84 -1.61
N ALA A 46 -7.72 -5.86 -2.88
CA ALA A 46 -7.52 -7.11 -3.62
C ALA A 46 -6.10 -7.66 -3.50
N HIS A 47 -5.09 -6.78 -3.42
CA HIS A 47 -3.69 -7.18 -3.56
C HIS A 47 -2.80 -6.86 -2.37
N ILE A 48 -3.17 -5.91 -1.54
CA ILE A 48 -2.33 -5.51 -0.42
C ILE A 48 -2.88 -6.01 0.91
N LYS A 49 -4.11 -5.68 1.23
CA LYS A 49 -4.72 -6.04 2.49
C LYS A 49 -4.71 -7.54 2.79
N PRO A 50 -5.03 -8.44 1.82
CA PRO A 50 -5.02 -9.87 2.10
C PRO A 50 -3.62 -10.48 2.19
N ARG A 51 -2.60 -9.83 1.63
CA ARG A 51 -1.24 -10.37 1.61
C ARG A 51 -0.35 -9.85 2.72
N TYR A 52 -0.52 -8.60 3.09
CA TYR A 52 0.34 -7.92 4.05
C TYR A 52 -0.51 -7.44 5.21
N SER A 53 -0.50 -8.14 6.27
CA SER A 53 -1.30 -7.76 7.44
C SER A 53 -0.50 -7.88 8.73
#